data_436c8ae7b2e66fcd6cfb8e0fe284fe02
#
_entry.id   436c8ae7b2e66fcd6cfb8e0fe284fe02
#
_cell.length_a   1.000
_cell.length_b   1.000
_cell.length_c   1.000
_cell.angle_alpha   90.00
_cell.angle_beta   90.00
_cell.angle_gamma   90.00
#
_symmetry.space_group_name_H-M   'P 1'
#
loop_
_entity.id
_entity.type
_entity.pdbx_description
1 polymer ?
#
loop_
_entity_poly.entity_id
_entity_poly.type
_entity_poly.pdbx_seq_one_letter_code
_entity_poly.pdbx_strand_id
1 'polypeptide(L)'
;MKTFQTLQELAACIGQTVAVSPWTEITQEQVNMFAEATGDHQWIHIDVEKAKAGPFGAPIAHGFLTLSLIPKLSQSAIKIENVRMGVNYGLNKVRFTSPVPVGSKLRGHMKLLNAVTIDGNGMQFTWEMSIEREGSEKPACIAESLARYYV
;
A
#
# COMPACT_ATOMS: atom_id res chain seq x y z
N MET A 1 -16.40 -1.75 1.34
CA MET A 1 -15.90 -1.35 0.01
C MET A 1 -16.74 -0.18 -0.50
N LYS A 2 -16.10 0.91 -0.91
CA LYS A 2 -16.77 2.08 -1.51
C LYS A 2 -16.74 1.94 -3.03
N THR A 3 -17.88 2.06 -3.68
CA THR A 3 -18.00 1.91 -5.14
C THR A 3 -18.25 3.28 -5.79
N PHE A 4 -17.54 3.55 -6.87
CA PHE A 4 -17.69 4.72 -7.72
C PHE A 4 -18.14 4.27 -9.12
N GLN A 5 -19.11 4.97 -9.68
CA GLN A 5 -19.64 4.62 -11.00
C GLN A 5 -18.73 5.14 -12.13
N THR A 6 -18.02 6.24 -11.88
CA THR A 6 -17.14 6.88 -12.86
C THR A 6 -15.85 7.39 -12.21
N LEU A 7 -14.83 7.64 -13.04
CA LEU A 7 -13.59 8.30 -12.60
C LEU A 7 -13.85 9.73 -12.11
N GLN A 8 -14.82 10.43 -12.70
CA GLN A 8 -15.20 11.79 -12.31
C GLN A 8 -15.84 11.82 -10.93
N GLU A 9 -16.65 10.82 -10.60
CA GLU A 9 -17.24 10.69 -9.25
C GLU A 9 -16.15 10.50 -8.19
N LEU A 10 -15.12 9.69 -8.48
CA LEU A 10 -13.96 9.58 -7.61
C LEU A 10 -13.18 10.90 -7.52
N ALA A 11 -12.96 11.59 -8.64
CA ALA A 11 -12.26 12.86 -8.70
C ALA A 11 -12.93 13.95 -7.86
N ALA A 12 -14.24 13.90 -7.68
CA ALA A 12 -14.97 14.82 -6.81
C ALA A 12 -14.61 14.69 -5.31
N CYS A 13 -13.89 13.63 -4.93
CA CYS A 13 -13.43 13.38 -3.56
C CYS A 13 -12.04 13.97 -3.26
N ILE A 14 -11.47 14.82 -4.12
CA ILE A 14 -10.16 15.47 -3.85
C ILE A 14 -10.17 16.15 -2.47
N GLY A 15 -9.09 15.93 -1.71
CA GLY A 15 -8.90 16.43 -0.35
C GLY A 15 -9.47 15.53 0.76
N GLN A 16 -10.25 14.50 0.41
CA GLN A 16 -10.91 13.62 1.38
C GLN A 16 -10.14 12.31 1.57
N THR A 17 -10.23 11.73 2.77
CA THR A 17 -9.95 10.31 2.97
C THR A 17 -11.10 9.50 2.38
N VAL A 18 -10.85 8.91 1.24
CA VAL A 18 -11.87 8.23 0.43
C VAL A 18 -12.29 6.91 1.04
N ALA A 19 -11.32 6.16 1.56
CA ALA A 19 -11.55 4.84 2.17
C ALA A 19 -10.43 4.45 3.12
N VAL A 20 -10.75 3.46 3.96
CA VAL A 20 -9.80 2.72 4.80
C VAL A 20 -9.99 1.23 4.49
N SER A 21 -8.90 0.51 4.26
CA SER A 21 -8.96 -0.91 3.96
C SER A 21 -9.29 -1.76 5.20
N PRO A 22 -9.77 -2.98 5.03
CA PRO A 22 -9.71 -3.99 6.09
C PRO A 22 -8.27 -4.24 6.55
N TRP A 23 -8.13 -4.82 7.75
CA TRP A 23 -6.85 -5.29 8.25
C TRP A 23 -6.35 -6.48 7.43
N THR A 24 -5.05 -6.49 7.16
CA THR A 24 -4.36 -7.59 6.47
C THR A 24 -3.14 -7.99 7.30
N GLU A 25 -3.03 -9.26 7.65
CA GLU A 25 -1.88 -9.80 8.36
C GLU A 25 -0.69 -9.98 7.41
N ILE A 26 0.51 -9.73 7.94
CA ILE A 26 1.79 -9.98 7.27
C ILE A 26 2.38 -11.26 7.84
N THR A 27 2.47 -12.29 7.00
CA THR A 27 2.99 -13.60 7.40
C THR A 27 4.47 -13.76 7.04
N GLN A 28 5.17 -14.67 7.76
CA GLN A 28 6.55 -15.02 7.40
C GLN A 28 6.64 -15.62 5.99
N GLU A 29 5.63 -16.37 5.57
CA GLU A 29 5.58 -16.95 4.22
C GLU A 29 5.58 -15.85 3.14
N GLN A 30 4.78 -14.80 3.32
CA GLN A 30 4.77 -13.64 2.39
C GLN A 30 6.13 -12.95 2.33
N VAL A 31 6.80 -12.77 3.48
CA VAL A 31 8.12 -12.17 3.55
C VAL A 31 9.16 -13.05 2.83
N ASN A 32 9.10 -14.35 3.04
CA ASN A 32 9.98 -15.30 2.35
C ASN A 32 9.76 -15.30 0.82
N MET A 33 8.50 -15.28 0.37
CA MET A 33 8.17 -15.17 -1.06
C MET A 33 8.68 -13.87 -1.67
N PHE A 34 8.57 -12.77 -0.94
CA PHE A 34 9.08 -11.47 -1.41
C PHE A 34 10.62 -11.49 -1.52
N ALA A 35 11.31 -12.08 -0.54
CA ALA A 35 12.75 -12.26 -0.58
C ALA A 35 13.20 -13.07 -1.80
N GLU A 36 12.51 -14.17 -2.10
CA GLU A 36 12.77 -14.99 -3.30
C GLU A 36 12.52 -14.22 -4.59
N ALA A 37 11.41 -13.47 -4.66
CA ALA A 37 11.05 -12.72 -5.86
C ALA A 37 12.00 -11.57 -6.18
N THR A 38 12.62 -10.96 -5.16
CA THR A 38 13.44 -9.74 -5.30
C THR A 38 14.94 -9.96 -5.10
N GLY A 39 15.33 -11.10 -4.51
CA GLY A 39 16.71 -11.38 -4.14
C GLY A 39 17.17 -10.71 -2.83
N ASP A 40 16.28 -10.03 -2.11
CA ASP A 40 16.59 -9.43 -0.81
C ASP A 40 16.40 -10.45 0.32
N HIS A 41 17.48 -11.22 0.58
CA HIS A 41 17.53 -12.27 1.59
C HIS A 41 18.23 -11.81 2.88
N GLN A 42 18.17 -10.53 3.21
CA GLN A 42 18.77 -10.04 4.45
C GLN A 42 18.18 -10.76 5.66
N TRP A 43 19.03 -11.15 6.60
CA TRP A 43 18.67 -12.00 7.75
C TRP A 43 17.57 -11.40 8.64
N ILE A 44 17.44 -10.07 8.70
CA ILE A 44 16.39 -9.39 9.49
C ILE A 44 14.97 -9.75 9.02
N HIS A 45 14.82 -10.27 7.80
CA HIS A 45 13.54 -10.66 7.20
C HIS A 45 13.28 -12.16 7.27
N ILE A 46 14.29 -12.98 7.01
CA ILE A 46 14.12 -14.42 6.74
C ILE A 46 14.69 -15.36 7.81
N ASP A 47 15.65 -14.92 8.61
CA ASP A 47 16.24 -15.73 9.68
C ASP A 47 15.53 -15.42 11.00
N VAL A 48 14.49 -16.21 11.31
CA VAL A 48 13.62 -15.98 12.47
C VAL A 48 14.38 -15.98 13.78
N GLU A 49 15.33 -16.94 13.98
CA GLU A 49 16.06 -17.05 15.25
C GLU A 49 17.06 -15.91 15.41
N LYS A 50 17.79 -15.57 14.36
CA LYS A 50 18.70 -14.45 14.38
C LYS A 50 17.99 -13.11 14.54
N ALA A 51 16.84 -12.95 13.87
CA ALA A 51 16.04 -11.74 13.95
C ALA A 51 15.42 -11.52 15.35
N LYS A 52 15.03 -12.58 16.05
CA LYS A 52 14.58 -12.50 17.45
C LYS A 52 15.66 -11.95 18.39
N ALA A 53 16.92 -12.31 18.14
CA ALA A 53 18.07 -11.81 18.91
C ALA A 53 18.58 -10.45 18.39
N GLY A 54 18.02 -9.95 17.29
CA GLY A 54 18.44 -8.71 16.64
C GLY A 54 17.74 -7.46 17.19
N PRO A 55 17.97 -6.30 16.56
CA PRO A 55 17.54 -5.00 17.09
C PRO A 55 16.02 -4.81 17.11
N PHE A 56 15.26 -5.58 16.30
CA PHE A 56 13.79 -5.46 16.23
C PHE A 56 13.07 -6.49 17.11
N GLY A 57 13.77 -7.48 17.67
CA GLY A 57 13.19 -8.54 18.49
C GLY A 57 12.31 -9.55 17.75
N ALA A 58 12.20 -9.42 16.44
CA ALA A 58 11.41 -10.28 15.56
C ALA A 58 11.88 -10.09 14.11
N PRO A 59 11.61 -11.03 13.19
CA PRO A 59 11.75 -10.77 11.77
C PRO A 59 10.78 -9.68 11.35
N ILE A 60 11.22 -8.80 10.46
CA ILE A 60 10.42 -7.68 9.94
C ILE A 60 10.17 -7.83 8.44
N ALA A 61 9.03 -7.35 7.98
CA ALA A 61 8.74 -7.25 6.56
C ALA A 61 9.69 -6.25 5.88
N HIS A 62 10.04 -6.51 4.63
CA HIS A 62 10.71 -5.53 3.78
C HIS A 62 9.85 -4.27 3.68
N GLY A 63 10.44 -3.10 3.76
CA GLY A 63 9.73 -1.85 3.47
C GLY A 63 9.07 -1.88 2.09
N PHE A 64 9.79 -2.40 1.09
CA PHE A 64 9.25 -2.56 -0.26
C PHE A 64 8.09 -3.57 -0.36
N LEU A 65 8.04 -4.60 0.49
CA LEU A 65 6.85 -5.46 0.59
C LEU A 65 5.65 -4.65 1.09
N THR A 66 5.83 -3.90 2.18
CA THR A 66 4.77 -3.04 2.73
C THR A 66 4.24 -2.06 1.68
N LEU A 67 5.13 -1.40 0.95
CA LEU A 67 4.77 -0.51 -0.18
C LEU A 67 4.00 -1.26 -1.28
N SER A 68 4.45 -2.46 -1.63
CA SER A 68 3.84 -3.29 -2.69
C SER A 68 2.42 -3.77 -2.34
N LEU A 69 1.99 -3.65 -1.09
CA LEU A 69 0.62 -3.96 -0.67
C LEU A 69 -0.40 -2.87 -1.01
N ILE A 70 0.03 -1.69 -1.42
CA ILE A 70 -0.89 -0.58 -1.78
C ILE A 70 -2.00 -1.03 -2.73
N PRO A 71 -1.75 -1.75 -3.84
CA PRO A 71 -2.82 -2.19 -4.72
C PRO A 71 -3.82 -3.12 -4.03
N LYS A 72 -3.34 -4.09 -3.25
CA LYS A 72 -4.20 -5.02 -2.49
C LYS A 72 -5.09 -4.28 -1.50
N LEU A 73 -4.52 -3.36 -0.72
CA LEU A 73 -5.25 -2.55 0.25
C LEU A 73 -6.29 -1.65 -0.43
N SER A 74 -5.91 -1.02 -1.55
CA SER A 74 -6.82 -0.16 -2.32
C SER A 74 -7.98 -0.95 -2.92
N GLN A 75 -7.70 -2.08 -3.58
CA GLN A 75 -8.72 -2.93 -4.21
C GLN A 75 -9.68 -3.56 -3.18
N SER A 76 -9.24 -3.76 -1.95
CA SER A 76 -10.12 -4.25 -0.87
C SER A 76 -11.08 -3.19 -0.32
N ALA A 77 -10.83 -1.90 -0.61
CA ALA A 77 -11.57 -0.78 -0.04
C ALA A 77 -12.34 0.05 -1.08
N ILE A 78 -11.82 0.14 -2.31
CA ILE A 78 -12.37 0.96 -3.39
C ILE A 78 -12.61 0.08 -4.62
N LYS A 79 -13.79 0.22 -5.21
CA LYS A 79 -14.13 -0.31 -6.53
C LYS A 79 -14.53 0.85 -7.43
N ILE A 80 -14.01 0.86 -8.66
CA ILE A 80 -14.43 1.80 -9.70
C ILE A 80 -15.03 0.96 -10.82
N GLU A 81 -16.28 1.23 -11.17
CA GLU A 81 -16.96 0.50 -12.25
C GLU A 81 -16.41 0.89 -13.62
N ASN A 82 -16.51 -0.02 -14.57
CA ASN A 82 -16.11 0.19 -15.98
C ASN A 82 -14.62 0.52 -16.19
N VAL A 83 -13.77 0.34 -15.20
CA VAL A 83 -12.32 0.45 -15.38
C VAL A 83 -11.81 -0.77 -16.12
N ARG A 84 -11.27 -0.53 -17.30
CA ARG A 84 -10.63 -1.56 -18.15
C ARG A 84 -9.23 -1.91 -17.66
N MET A 85 -8.48 -0.92 -17.17
CA MET A 85 -7.10 -1.08 -16.75
C MET A 85 -6.72 -0.06 -15.68
N GLY A 86 -6.01 -0.53 -14.64
CA GLY A 86 -5.33 0.30 -13.66
C GLY A 86 -3.82 0.10 -13.73
N VAL A 87 -3.06 1.18 -13.72
CA VAL A 87 -1.59 1.16 -13.80
C VAL A 87 -0.99 1.90 -12.62
N ASN A 88 -0.07 1.27 -11.93
CA ASN A 88 0.82 1.95 -10.99
C ASN A 88 1.82 2.77 -11.82
N TYR A 89 1.64 4.08 -11.85
CA TYR A 89 2.47 4.97 -12.67
C TYR A 89 3.77 5.38 -11.99
N GLY A 90 3.73 5.54 -10.67
CA GLY A 90 4.91 5.91 -9.91
C GLY A 90 4.60 6.40 -8.51
N LEU A 91 5.62 6.94 -7.88
CA LEU A 91 5.61 7.48 -6.53
C LEU A 91 6.38 8.81 -6.53
N ASN A 92 5.81 9.84 -5.92
CA ASN A 92 6.52 11.11 -5.74
C ASN A 92 7.36 11.11 -4.47
N LYS A 93 6.87 10.42 -3.43
CA LYS A 93 7.51 10.38 -2.12
C LYS A 93 7.14 9.09 -1.38
N VAL A 94 8.12 8.49 -0.72
CA VAL A 94 7.92 7.30 0.14
C VAL A 94 8.78 7.43 1.39
N ARG A 95 8.21 7.08 2.56
CA ARG A 95 8.93 6.93 3.82
C ARG A 95 8.42 5.71 4.56
N PHE A 96 9.34 4.88 5.02
CA PHE A 96 9.10 3.77 5.92
C PHE A 96 9.36 4.26 7.34
N THR A 97 8.31 4.60 8.05
CA THR A 97 8.38 5.38 9.30
C THR A 97 8.42 4.54 10.55
N SER A 98 8.04 3.27 10.45
CA SER A 98 8.22 2.28 11.53
C SER A 98 8.33 0.86 10.96
N PRO A 99 9.07 -0.05 11.65
CA PRO A 99 9.21 -1.44 11.21
C PRO A 99 7.87 -2.17 11.31
N VAL A 100 7.74 -3.22 10.47
CA VAL A 100 6.58 -4.13 10.45
C VAL A 100 7.04 -5.52 10.89
N PRO A 101 6.98 -5.87 12.18
CA PRO A 101 7.24 -7.23 12.61
C PRO A 101 6.29 -8.21 11.92
N VAL A 102 6.82 -9.38 11.55
CA VAL A 102 5.99 -10.48 11.03
C VAL A 102 4.89 -10.80 12.04
N GLY A 103 3.68 -11.08 11.55
CA GLY A 103 2.47 -11.23 12.36
C GLY A 103 1.69 -9.94 12.61
N SER A 104 2.25 -8.77 12.25
CA SER A 104 1.53 -7.50 12.32
C SER A 104 0.35 -7.47 11.36
N LYS A 105 -0.69 -6.72 11.74
CA LYS A 105 -1.80 -6.38 10.85
C LYS A 105 -1.63 -4.96 10.35
N LEU A 106 -1.84 -4.79 9.06
CA LEU A 106 -1.75 -3.52 8.34
C LEU A 106 -3.10 -3.15 7.73
N ARG A 107 -3.40 -1.86 7.66
CA ARG A 107 -4.48 -1.31 6.84
C ARG A 107 -4.06 0.00 6.18
N GLY A 108 -4.62 0.27 4.99
CA GLY A 108 -4.33 1.47 4.23
C GLY A 108 -5.41 2.53 4.42
N HIS A 109 -5.00 3.76 4.70
CA HIS A 109 -5.82 4.96 4.61
C HIS A 109 -5.54 5.64 3.29
N MET A 110 -6.58 5.93 2.51
CA MET A 110 -6.48 6.42 1.14
C MET A 110 -7.07 7.82 1.05
N LYS A 111 -6.22 8.83 1.03
CA LYS A 111 -6.61 10.21 0.81
C LYS A 111 -6.31 10.62 -0.62
N LEU A 112 -7.32 11.11 -1.32
CA LEU A 112 -7.14 11.61 -2.68
C LEU A 112 -6.61 13.04 -2.65
N LEU A 113 -5.43 13.24 -3.24
CA LEU A 113 -4.78 14.56 -3.30
C LEU A 113 -5.11 15.32 -4.59
N ASN A 114 -5.12 14.61 -5.72
CA ASN A 114 -5.34 15.22 -7.03
C ASN A 114 -5.88 14.20 -8.05
N ALA A 115 -6.52 14.72 -9.10
CA ALA A 115 -6.95 13.94 -10.25
C ALA A 115 -6.85 14.79 -11.51
N VAL A 116 -6.25 14.25 -12.56
CA VAL A 116 -6.09 14.92 -13.85
C VAL A 116 -6.48 13.98 -14.99
N THR A 117 -7.16 14.52 -16.00
CA THR A 117 -7.47 13.79 -17.23
C THR A 117 -6.19 13.56 -18.01
N ILE A 118 -6.05 12.37 -18.57
CA ILE A 118 -4.94 11.97 -19.45
C ILE A 118 -5.48 11.38 -20.75
N ASP A 119 -4.63 11.27 -21.76
CA ASP A 119 -4.97 10.67 -23.02
C ASP A 119 -5.44 9.21 -22.87
N GLY A 120 -6.15 8.69 -23.86
CA GLY A 120 -6.61 7.29 -23.88
C GLY A 120 -7.85 7.02 -23.02
N ASN A 121 -8.68 8.03 -22.81
CA ASN A 121 -9.90 7.94 -22.01
C ASN A 121 -9.58 7.55 -20.55
N GLY A 122 -8.58 8.21 -19.98
CA GLY A 122 -8.09 7.91 -18.64
C GLY A 122 -8.00 9.10 -17.71
N MET A 123 -7.75 8.80 -16.44
CA MET A 123 -7.41 9.78 -15.41
C MET A 123 -6.24 9.28 -14.56
N GLN A 124 -5.36 10.21 -14.20
CA GLN A 124 -4.31 9.98 -13.22
C GLN A 124 -4.74 10.55 -11.87
N PHE A 125 -4.63 9.72 -10.86
CA PHE A 125 -4.94 10.06 -9.48
C PHE A 125 -3.66 10.09 -8.65
N THR A 126 -3.53 11.12 -7.82
CA THR A 126 -2.45 11.23 -6.83
C THR A 126 -3.04 10.94 -5.46
N TRP A 127 -2.50 9.94 -4.79
CA TRP A 127 -2.96 9.45 -3.50
C TRP A 127 -1.92 9.65 -2.42
N GLU A 128 -2.34 10.12 -1.26
CA GLU A 128 -1.59 9.90 -0.02
C GLU A 128 -2.06 8.58 0.59
N MET A 129 -1.14 7.62 0.61
CA MET A 129 -1.36 6.31 1.20
C MET A 129 -0.63 6.23 2.53
N SER A 130 -1.39 6.17 3.63
CA SER A 130 -0.85 5.93 4.96
C SER A 130 -1.15 4.50 5.37
N ILE A 131 -0.11 3.67 5.56
CA ILE A 131 -0.25 2.28 5.98
C ILE A 131 -0.06 2.21 7.48
N GLU A 132 -1.15 1.99 8.18
CA GLU A 132 -1.22 1.84 9.62
C GLU A 132 -0.87 0.41 10.04
N ARG A 133 -0.12 0.27 11.13
CA ARG A 133 0.10 -1.00 11.82
C ARG A 133 -0.72 -1.01 13.11
N GLU A 134 -1.48 -2.10 13.34
CA GLU A 134 -2.28 -2.28 14.56
C GLU A 134 -1.43 -2.12 15.81
N GLY A 135 -1.89 -1.31 16.74
CA GLY A 135 -1.20 -1.04 18.00
C GLY A 135 0.02 -0.11 17.92
N SER A 136 0.29 0.50 16.76
CA SER A 136 1.38 1.47 16.60
C SER A 136 0.83 2.89 16.45
N GLU A 137 1.44 3.86 17.13
CA GLU A 137 1.11 5.28 16.98
C GLU A 137 1.61 5.85 15.64
N LYS A 138 2.70 5.28 15.11
CA LYS A 138 3.29 5.72 13.85
C LYS A 138 2.87 4.77 12.72
N PRO A 139 2.55 5.31 11.53
CA PRO A 139 2.33 4.46 10.36
C PRO A 139 3.60 3.69 9.98
N ALA A 140 3.43 2.54 9.35
CA ALA A 140 4.54 1.76 8.81
C ALA A 140 5.12 2.38 7.53
N CYS A 141 4.23 2.97 6.71
CA CYS A 141 4.61 3.60 5.45
C CYS A 141 3.70 4.79 5.16
N ILE A 142 4.28 5.87 4.64
CA ILE A 142 3.54 6.97 4.02
C ILE A 142 4.09 7.12 2.60
N ALA A 143 3.20 7.05 1.61
CA ALA A 143 3.56 7.15 0.20
C ALA A 143 2.62 8.09 -0.54
N GLU A 144 3.17 8.94 -1.39
CA GLU A 144 2.40 9.67 -2.39
C GLU A 144 2.48 8.89 -3.71
N SER A 145 1.40 8.17 -4.04
CA SER A 145 1.36 7.27 -5.19
C SER A 145 0.55 7.84 -6.34
N LEU A 146 0.99 7.52 -7.55
CA LEU A 146 0.33 7.89 -8.81
C LEU A 146 -0.27 6.64 -9.45
N ALA A 147 -1.58 6.63 -9.61
CA ALA A 147 -2.31 5.57 -10.29
C ALA A 147 -3.05 6.13 -11.50
N ARG A 148 -3.00 5.42 -12.63
CA ARG A 148 -3.75 5.76 -13.84
C ARG A 148 -4.84 4.74 -14.06
N TYR A 149 -6.05 5.19 -14.30
CA TYR A 149 -7.18 4.34 -14.64
C TYR A 149 -7.72 4.72 -16.02
N TYR A 150 -8.03 3.69 -16.80
CA TYR A 150 -8.56 3.81 -18.15
C TYR A 150 -9.92 3.09 -18.24
N VAL A 151 -10.89 3.72 -18.91
CA VAL A 151 -12.24 3.21 -19.13
C VAL A 151 -12.47 2.85 -20.60
#